data_f3a1263f635dd7d5498042fec249e8b1
#
_entry.id   f3a1263f635dd7d5498042fec249e8b1
#
_cell.length_a   1.000
_cell.length_b   1.000
_cell.length_c   1.000
_cell.angle_alpha   90.00
_cell.angle_beta   90.00
_cell.angle_gamma   90.00
#
_symmetry.space_group_name_H-M   'P 1'
#
loop_
_entity.id
_entity.type
_entity.pdbx_description
1 polymer ?
#
loop_
_entity_poly.entity_id
_entity_poly.type
_entity_poly.pdbx_seq_one_letter_code
_entity_poly.pdbx_strand_id
1 'polypeptide(L)'
;MNSPLIIIRGAPGAGKSSLGRNLKKKFPSAALLELDNFRGMMNVDWTDEQQHRIALKAAALAAKTFCEQGITPVIVVDMFLPEQLNYFLAEAGEINYRIISLLADETTFEKRLAERKEGFIDLEKTIEINEQLRKNPAAHETIIDTSGKTKQEISGMISAK
;
A
#
# COMPACT_ATOMS: atom_id res chain seq x y z
N MET A 1 9.19 -6.75 -14.54
CA MET A 1 8.00 -6.46 -13.69
C MET A 1 6.75 -6.89 -14.45
N ASN A 2 6.37 -8.16 -14.34
CA ASN A 2 5.26 -8.71 -15.17
C ASN A 2 4.02 -9.10 -14.35
N SER A 3 3.91 -8.65 -13.11
CA SER A 3 2.69 -8.91 -12.34
C SER A 3 1.64 -7.86 -12.66
N PRO A 4 0.42 -8.26 -13.09
CA PRO A 4 -0.64 -7.32 -13.39
C PRO A 4 -1.12 -6.53 -12.16
N LEU A 5 -0.92 -7.07 -10.96
CA LEU A 5 -1.28 -6.44 -9.70
C LEU A 5 -0.03 -6.22 -8.83
N ILE A 6 0.18 -4.99 -8.38
CA ILE A 6 1.24 -4.59 -7.45
C ILE A 6 0.59 -4.03 -6.19
N ILE A 7 0.83 -4.66 -5.06
CA ILE A 7 0.33 -4.22 -3.76
C ILE A 7 1.48 -3.55 -3.00
N ILE A 8 1.29 -2.31 -2.61
CA ILE A 8 2.25 -1.55 -1.79
C ILE A 8 1.67 -1.41 -0.40
N ARG A 9 2.33 -2.01 0.59
CA ARG A 9 1.92 -1.94 2.00
C ARG A 9 2.99 -1.33 2.89
N GLY A 10 2.59 -0.87 4.07
CA GLY A 10 3.48 -0.26 5.05
C GLY A 10 2.72 0.58 6.06
N ALA A 11 3.38 0.95 7.15
CA ALA A 11 2.81 1.83 8.15
C ALA A 11 2.53 3.26 7.61
N PRO A 12 1.73 4.07 8.29
CA PRO A 12 1.60 5.50 7.98
C PRO A 12 2.99 6.17 7.95
N GLY A 13 3.27 7.00 6.96
CA GLY A 13 4.60 7.63 6.83
C GLY A 13 5.68 6.79 6.12
N ALA A 14 5.43 5.52 5.81
CA ALA A 14 6.40 4.66 5.09
C ALA A 14 6.71 5.08 3.65
N GLY A 15 5.88 5.95 3.04
CA GLY A 15 6.11 6.45 1.68
C GLY A 15 5.31 5.76 0.57
N LYS A 16 4.32 4.95 0.93
CA LYS A 16 3.50 4.15 0.01
C LYS A 16 2.87 4.93 -1.15
N SER A 17 2.12 6.00 -0.83
CA SER A 17 1.42 6.81 -1.84
C SER A 17 2.40 7.49 -2.79
N SER A 18 3.53 7.98 -2.29
CA SER A 18 4.58 8.56 -3.13
C SER A 18 5.15 7.53 -4.10
N LEU A 19 5.41 6.32 -3.60
CA LEU A 19 5.91 5.21 -4.42
C LEU A 19 4.87 4.80 -5.47
N GLY A 20 3.61 4.61 -5.08
CA GLY A 20 2.53 4.24 -5.99
C GLY A 20 2.35 5.23 -7.14
N ARG A 21 2.36 6.54 -6.83
CA ARG A 21 2.29 7.60 -7.84
C ARG A 21 3.49 7.62 -8.77
N ASN A 22 4.69 7.38 -8.25
CA ASN A 22 5.90 7.32 -9.06
C ASN A 22 5.91 6.08 -9.97
N LEU A 23 5.47 4.93 -9.48
CA LEU A 23 5.34 3.73 -10.29
C LEU A 23 4.29 3.91 -11.39
N LYS A 24 3.12 4.46 -11.07
CA LYS A 24 2.09 4.74 -12.09
C LYS A 24 2.63 5.54 -13.27
N LYS A 25 3.47 6.55 -13.02
CA LYS A 25 4.05 7.38 -14.08
C LYS A 25 4.99 6.64 -15.04
N LYS A 26 5.50 5.46 -14.62
CA LYS A 26 6.44 4.66 -15.44
C LYS A 26 5.76 3.75 -16.45
N PHE A 27 4.44 3.54 -16.29
CA PHE A 27 3.68 2.62 -17.12
C PHE A 27 2.54 3.35 -17.83
N PRO A 28 2.45 3.28 -19.17
CA PRO A 28 1.42 4.02 -19.93
C PRO A 28 -0.03 3.64 -19.57
N SER A 29 -0.26 2.37 -19.19
CA SER A 29 -1.57 1.83 -18.91
C SER A 29 -1.82 1.51 -17.44
N ALA A 30 -1.02 2.04 -16.51
CA ALA A 30 -1.17 1.72 -15.10
C ALA A 30 -2.38 2.41 -14.46
N ALA A 31 -3.04 1.69 -13.56
CA ALA A 31 -3.99 2.25 -12.59
C ALA A 31 -3.37 2.35 -11.19
N LEU A 32 -3.81 3.34 -10.42
CA LEU A 32 -3.45 3.48 -9.00
C LEU A 32 -4.72 3.57 -8.16
N LEU A 33 -4.84 2.64 -7.22
CA LEU A 33 -5.91 2.55 -6.25
C LEU A 33 -5.33 2.82 -4.86
N GLU A 34 -5.58 3.99 -4.32
CA GLU A 34 -5.27 4.32 -2.92
C GLU A 34 -6.55 4.05 -2.10
N LEU A 35 -6.52 3.13 -1.13
CA LEU A 35 -7.71 2.74 -0.39
C LEU A 35 -8.33 3.88 0.41
N ASP A 36 -7.54 4.87 0.80
CA ASP A 36 -8.06 6.08 1.46
C ASP A 36 -9.09 6.82 0.58
N ASN A 37 -8.95 6.76 -0.75
CA ASN A 37 -9.95 7.32 -1.65
C ASN A 37 -11.28 6.56 -1.59
N PHE A 38 -11.25 5.23 -1.50
CA PHE A 38 -12.47 4.41 -1.34
C PHE A 38 -13.15 4.67 -0.01
N ARG A 39 -12.36 4.82 1.06
CA ARG A 39 -12.88 5.20 2.38
C ARG A 39 -13.50 6.60 2.34
N GLY A 40 -12.85 7.56 1.70
CA GLY A 40 -13.33 8.93 1.56
C GLY A 40 -14.60 9.09 0.72
N MET A 41 -14.99 8.09 -0.06
CA MET A 41 -16.27 8.06 -0.79
C MET A 41 -17.48 7.79 0.13
N MET A 42 -17.24 7.32 1.32
CA MET A 42 -18.26 6.96 2.30
C MET A 42 -18.15 7.85 3.53
N ASN A 43 -19.27 8.09 4.22
CA ASN A 43 -19.25 8.66 5.57
C ASN A 43 -18.85 7.54 6.55
N VAL A 44 -17.55 7.29 6.67
CA VAL A 44 -17.02 6.13 7.39
C VAL A 44 -16.68 6.51 8.83
N ASP A 45 -17.10 5.68 9.76
CA ASP A 45 -16.47 5.59 11.06
C ASP A 45 -15.22 4.70 10.93
N TRP A 46 -14.04 5.27 11.11
CA TRP A 46 -12.75 4.57 11.00
C TRP A 46 -12.55 3.46 12.03
N THR A 47 -13.39 3.42 13.07
CA THR A 47 -13.43 2.36 14.07
C THR A 47 -14.33 1.18 13.67
N ASP A 48 -15.14 1.35 12.61
CA ASP A 48 -16.05 0.32 12.11
C ASP A 48 -15.33 -0.61 11.12
N GLU A 49 -15.05 -1.81 11.58
CA GLU A 49 -14.39 -2.85 10.79
C GLU A 49 -15.19 -3.24 9.54
N GLN A 50 -16.52 -3.26 9.61
CA GLN A 50 -17.38 -3.61 8.49
C GLN A 50 -17.26 -2.58 7.36
N GLN A 51 -17.25 -1.30 7.67
CA GLN A 51 -17.06 -0.24 6.69
C GLN A 51 -15.67 -0.30 6.07
N HIS A 52 -14.67 -0.64 6.86
CA HIS A 52 -13.30 -0.86 6.37
C HIS A 52 -13.25 -2.01 5.36
N ARG A 53 -13.93 -3.11 5.62
CA ARG A 53 -14.04 -4.26 4.71
C ARG A 53 -14.77 -3.91 3.41
N ILE A 54 -15.78 -3.04 3.45
CA ILE A 54 -16.46 -2.56 2.24
C ILE A 54 -15.47 -1.84 1.31
N ALA A 55 -14.65 -0.95 1.83
CA ALA A 55 -13.62 -0.25 1.05
C ALA A 55 -12.60 -1.22 0.45
N LEU A 56 -12.13 -2.21 1.21
CA LEU A 56 -11.22 -3.26 0.74
C LEU A 56 -11.84 -4.07 -0.42
N LYS A 57 -13.09 -4.48 -0.27
CA LYS A 57 -13.81 -5.23 -1.31
C LYS A 57 -14.01 -4.41 -2.57
N ALA A 58 -14.44 -3.16 -2.45
CA ALA A 58 -14.62 -2.27 -3.59
C ALA A 58 -13.31 -2.06 -4.37
N ALA A 59 -12.19 -1.86 -3.65
CA ALA A 59 -10.87 -1.72 -4.26
C ALA A 59 -10.40 -3.02 -4.92
N ALA A 60 -10.67 -4.19 -4.31
CA ALA A 60 -10.32 -5.50 -4.88
C ALA A 60 -11.06 -5.77 -6.19
N LEU A 61 -12.36 -5.49 -6.23
CA LEU A 61 -13.18 -5.64 -7.43
C LEU A 61 -12.76 -4.65 -8.54
N ALA A 62 -12.43 -3.42 -8.18
CA ALA A 62 -11.87 -2.45 -9.13
C ALA A 62 -10.52 -2.92 -9.69
N ALA A 63 -9.62 -3.43 -8.85
CA ALA A 63 -8.34 -3.97 -9.28
C ALA A 63 -8.53 -5.14 -10.25
N LYS A 64 -9.41 -6.08 -9.92
CA LYS A 64 -9.79 -7.21 -10.79
C LYS A 64 -10.28 -6.73 -12.14
N THR A 65 -11.26 -5.84 -12.14
CA THR A 65 -11.84 -5.30 -13.37
C THR A 65 -10.79 -4.65 -14.27
N PHE A 66 -9.90 -3.83 -13.70
CA PHE A 66 -8.85 -3.18 -14.47
C PHE A 66 -7.87 -4.19 -15.07
N CYS A 67 -7.44 -5.19 -14.29
CA CYS A 67 -6.57 -6.26 -14.80
C CYS A 67 -7.23 -7.04 -15.96
N GLU A 68 -8.49 -7.41 -15.82
CA GLU A 68 -9.27 -8.12 -16.84
C GLU A 68 -9.43 -7.32 -18.13
N GLN A 69 -9.47 -5.99 -18.04
CA GLN A 69 -9.54 -5.09 -19.18
C GLN A 69 -8.17 -4.68 -19.75
N GLY A 70 -7.08 -5.31 -19.28
CA GLY A 70 -5.73 -5.06 -19.77
C GLY A 70 -5.08 -3.77 -19.26
N ILE A 71 -5.68 -3.11 -18.26
CA ILE A 71 -5.06 -1.97 -17.57
C ILE A 71 -4.05 -2.53 -16.56
N THR A 72 -2.77 -2.53 -16.92
CA THR A 72 -1.71 -3.12 -16.10
C THR A 72 -0.43 -2.30 -16.10
N PRO A 73 0.32 -2.28 -14.98
CA PRO A 73 -0.04 -2.85 -13.71
C PRO A 73 -1.11 -2.05 -12.98
N VAL A 74 -1.97 -2.73 -12.22
CA VAL A 74 -2.81 -2.09 -11.22
C VAL A 74 -2.00 -2.00 -9.93
N ILE A 75 -1.83 -0.80 -9.42
CA ILE A 75 -1.06 -0.52 -8.20
C ILE A 75 -2.06 -0.23 -7.10
N VAL A 76 -2.04 -1.01 -6.03
CA VAL A 76 -2.93 -0.83 -4.88
C VAL A 76 -2.11 -0.44 -3.66
N VAL A 77 -2.54 0.60 -2.96
CA VAL A 77 -1.81 1.19 -1.84
C VAL A 77 -2.67 1.23 -0.60
N ASP A 78 -2.23 0.57 0.46
CA ASP A 78 -2.81 0.66 1.80
C ASP A 78 -1.81 0.18 2.86
N MET A 79 -2.24 0.20 4.09
CA MET A 79 -1.52 -0.36 5.23
C MET A 79 -1.39 -1.89 5.11
N PHE A 80 -2.46 -2.57 4.80
CA PHE A 80 -2.58 -4.01 4.58
C PHE A 80 -1.96 -4.86 5.69
N LEU A 81 -2.53 -4.79 6.87
CA LEU A 81 -2.28 -5.80 7.90
C LEU A 81 -2.63 -7.21 7.38
N PRO A 82 -2.09 -8.29 7.94
CA PRO A 82 -2.25 -9.64 7.38
C PRO A 82 -3.69 -10.04 7.04
N GLU A 83 -4.65 -9.78 7.93
CA GLU A 83 -6.07 -10.10 7.69
C GLU A 83 -6.67 -9.28 6.54
N GLN A 84 -6.34 -8.00 6.47
CA GLN A 84 -6.80 -7.09 5.42
C GLN A 84 -6.25 -7.50 4.06
N LEU A 85 -4.96 -7.88 4.01
CA LEU A 85 -4.33 -8.37 2.80
C LEU A 85 -4.98 -9.66 2.31
N ASN A 86 -5.18 -10.63 3.21
CA ASN A 86 -5.83 -11.89 2.88
C ASN A 86 -7.25 -11.69 2.36
N TYR A 87 -8.01 -10.81 3.02
CA TYR A 87 -9.35 -10.48 2.57
C TYR A 87 -9.36 -9.81 1.18
N PHE A 88 -8.48 -8.83 0.96
CA PHE A 88 -8.33 -8.17 -0.33
C PHE A 88 -7.99 -9.17 -1.44
N LEU A 89 -7.03 -10.06 -1.22
CA LEU A 89 -6.60 -11.06 -2.19
C LEU A 89 -7.71 -12.06 -2.50
N ALA A 90 -8.48 -12.49 -1.49
CA ALA A 90 -9.62 -13.37 -1.69
C ALA A 90 -10.71 -12.74 -2.57
N GLU A 91 -11.01 -11.45 -2.36
CA GLU A 91 -12.00 -10.71 -3.16
C GLU A 91 -11.47 -10.36 -4.58
N ALA A 92 -10.17 -10.14 -4.73
CA ALA A 92 -9.55 -9.91 -6.04
C ALA A 92 -9.52 -11.18 -6.91
N GLY A 93 -9.51 -12.37 -6.29
CA GLY A 93 -9.50 -13.64 -6.99
C GLY A 93 -8.13 -14.07 -7.53
N GLU A 94 -8.11 -14.94 -8.52
CA GLU A 94 -6.88 -15.52 -9.07
C GLU A 94 -6.17 -14.54 -10.03
N ILE A 95 -5.44 -13.58 -9.46
CA ILE A 95 -4.62 -12.62 -10.19
C ILE A 95 -3.16 -12.79 -9.74
N ASN A 96 -2.24 -12.86 -10.68
CA ASN A 96 -0.82 -12.81 -10.34
C ASN A 96 -0.47 -11.46 -9.73
N TYR A 97 0.10 -11.48 -8.54
CA TYR A 97 0.42 -10.28 -7.80
C TYR A 97 1.86 -10.27 -7.28
N ARG A 98 2.31 -9.09 -6.95
CA ARG A 98 3.56 -8.84 -6.22
C ARG A 98 3.27 -7.91 -5.06
N ILE A 99 3.87 -8.18 -3.91
CA ILE A 99 3.76 -7.33 -2.72
C ILE A 99 5.09 -6.61 -2.50
N ILE A 100 4.99 -5.30 -2.23
CA ILE A 100 6.10 -4.44 -1.84
C ILE A 100 5.76 -3.88 -0.46
N SER A 101 6.54 -4.27 0.55
CA SER A 101 6.40 -3.74 1.91
C SER A 101 7.46 -2.71 2.19
N LEU A 102 7.00 -1.54 2.60
CA LEU A 102 7.86 -0.44 3.01
C LEU A 102 7.97 -0.43 4.54
N LEU A 103 9.15 -0.69 5.04
CA LEU A 103 9.49 -0.60 6.45
C LEU A 103 10.45 0.58 6.69
N ALA A 104 10.48 1.09 7.92
CA ALA A 104 11.45 2.10 8.33
C ALA A 104 11.77 1.96 9.82
N ASP A 105 12.81 2.67 10.26
CA ASP A 105 13.10 2.83 11.67
C ASP A 105 12.25 3.94 12.33
N GLU A 106 12.26 3.95 13.66
CA GLU A 106 11.49 4.89 14.47
C GLU A 106 11.87 6.35 14.16
N THR A 107 13.17 6.64 14.09
CA THR A 107 13.68 8.00 13.80
C THR A 107 13.14 8.53 12.47
N THR A 108 13.06 7.67 11.45
CA THR A 108 12.51 8.03 10.14
C THR A 108 11.00 8.32 10.23
N PHE A 109 10.24 7.51 10.97
CA PHE A 109 8.81 7.77 11.18
C PHE A 109 8.58 9.04 11.98
N GLU A 110 9.29 9.24 13.07
CA GLU A 110 9.21 10.46 13.89
C GLU A 110 9.38 11.72 13.03
N LYS A 111 10.44 11.77 12.24
CA LYS A 111 10.69 12.89 11.33
C LYS A 111 9.58 13.08 10.29
N ARG A 112 9.17 11.99 9.62
CA ARG A 112 8.17 12.06 8.55
C ARG A 112 6.78 12.42 9.06
N LEU A 113 6.39 11.96 10.25
CA LEU A 113 5.11 12.30 10.87
C LEU A 113 5.10 13.73 11.39
N ALA A 114 6.21 14.23 11.93
CA ALA A 114 6.35 15.63 12.36
C ALA A 114 6.21 16.63 11.18
N GLU A 115 6.61 16.24 9.97
CA GLU A 115 6.47 17.06 8.77
C GLU A 115 5.06 17.03 8.16
N ARG A 116 4.17 16.16 8.64
CA ARG A 116 2.79 16.04 8.14
C ARG A 116 1.90 17.16 8.69
N LYS A 117 1.14 17.76 7.80
CA LYS A 117 0.11 18.75 8.16
C LYS A 117 -1.25 18.13 8.41
N GLU A 118 -1.51 16.96 7.80
CA GLU A 118 -2.79 16.28 7.83
C GLU A 118 -2.60 14.76 7.82
N GLY A 119 -3.61 14.03 8.27
CA GLY A 119 -3.66 12.57 8.27
C GLY A 119 -3.20 11.96 9.59
N PHE A 120 -2.86 10.67 9.53
CA PHE A 120 -2.48 9.90 10.72
C PHE A 120 -1.08 10.31 11.21
N ILE A 121 -0.98 10.76 12.48
CA ILE A 121 0.23 11.29 13.10
C ILE A 121 0.64 10.59 14.40
N ASP A 122 -0.03 9.49 14.76
CA ASP A 122 0.28 8.71 15.95
C ASP A 122 1.55 7.87 15.71
N LEU A 123 2.65 8.27 16.33
CA LEU A 123 3.95 7.61 16.18
C LEU A 123 3.96 6.21 16.80
N GLU A 124 3.40 6.05 18.01
CA GLU A 124 3.38 4.77 18.72
C GLU A 124 2.63 3.72 17.91
N LYS A 125 1.44 4.08 17.41
CA LYS A 125 0.65 3.20 16.55
C LYS A 125 1.33 2.90 15.22
N THR A 126 2.04 3.86 14.65
CA THR A 126 2.82 3.67 13.42
C THR A 126 3.93 2.65 13.62
N ILE A 127 4.67 2.73 14.73
CA ILE A 127 5.74 1.78 15.08
C ILE A 127 5.13 0.39 15.30
N GLU A 128 4.03 0.28 16.06
CA GLU A 128 3.33 -0.99 16.26
C GLU A 128 2.97 -1.67 14.93
N ILE A 129 2.37 -0.93 14.02
CA ILE A 129 2.00 -1.42 12.68
C ILE A 129 3.25 -1.86 11.89
N ASN A 130 4.30 -1.07 11.90
CA ASN A 130 5.56 -1.39 11.22
C ASN A 130 6.16 -2.70 11.74
N GLU A 131 6.15 -2.92 13.06
CA GLU A 131 6.62 -4.15 13.66
C GLU A 131 5.71 -5.35 13.37
N GLN A 132 4.40 -5.15 13.33
CA GLN A 132 3.46 -6.20 12.91
C GLN A 132 3.75 -6.65 11.47
N LEU A 133 3.99 -5.72 10.56
CA LEU A 133 4.33 -6.03 9.16
C LEU A 133 5.69 -6.73 9.06
N ARG A 134 6.68 -6.31 9.84
CA ARG A 134 8.02 -6.93 9.90
C ARG A 134 7.97 -8.38 10.37
N LYS A 135 7.14 -8.67 11.39
CA LYS A 135 7.00 -10.01 11.97
C LYS A 135 6.11 -10.95 11.15
N ASN A 136 5.28 -10.39 10.27
CA ASN A 136 4.34 -11.16 9.47
C ASN A 136 4.55 -10.88 7.96
N PRO A 137 5.67 -11.34 7.38
CA PRO A 137 5.91 -11.18 5.96
C PRO A 137 4.86 -11.97 5.14
N ALA A 138 4.44 -11.38 4.03
CA ALA A 138 3.50 -12.03 3.12
C ALA A 138 4.25 -12.90 2.10
N ALA A 139 3.54 -13.87 1.51
CA ALA A 139 4.07 -14.63 0.38
C ALA A 139 4.40 -13.68 -0.80
N HIS A 140 5.49 -13.97 -1.52
CA HIS A 140 5.93 -13.18 -2.68
C HIS A 140 6.21 -11.70 -2.40
N GLU A 141 6.58 -11.38 -1.16
CA GLU A 141 6.87 -10.03 -0.70
C GLU A 141 8.31 -9.60 -0.99
N THR A 142 8.45 -8.36 -1.43
CA THR A 142 9.74 -7.66 -1.45
C THR A 142 9.73 -6.61 -0.36
N ILE A 143 10.57 -6.77 0.65
CA ILE A 143 10.74 -5.78 1.72
C ILE A 143 11.74 -4.72 1.28
N ILE A 144 11.39 -3.47 1.45
CA ILE A 144 12.23 -2.31 1.20
C ILE A 144 12.36 -1.51 2.50
N ASP A 145 13.57 -1.43 3.01
CA ASP A 145 13.89 -0.53 4.10
C ASP A 145 14.02 0.90 3.56
N THR A 146 13.15 1.78 4.03
CA THR A 146 13.09 3.18 3.62
C THR A 146 13.74 4.13 4.62
N SER A 147 14.39 3.60 5.67
CA SER A 147 15.05 4.39 6.72
C SER A 147 16.07 5.36 6.12
N GLY A 148 15.95 6.63 6.46
CA GLY A 148 16.84 7.68 5.98
C GLY A 148 16.81 7.96 4.47
N LYS A 149 15.97 7.29 3.69
CA LYS A 149 15.94 7.42 2.23
C LYS A 149 14.94 8.47 1.74
N THR A 150 15.32 9.12 0.66
CA THR A 150 14.45 10.04 -0.09
C THR A 150 13.42 9.27 -0.94
N LYS A 151 12.37 9.94 -1.36
CA LYS A 151 11.35 9.37 -2.26
C LYS A 151 11.93 8.89 -3.59
N GLN A 152 12.98 9.56 -4.08
CA GLN A 152 13.67 9.22 -5.33
C GLN A 152 14.48 7.93 -5.19
N GLU A 153 15.24 7.79 -4.09
CA GLU A 153 16.00 6.58 -3.80
C GLU A 153 15.09 5.37 -3.66
N ILE A 154 13.98 5.48 -2.90
CA ILE A 154 13.00 4.41 -2.75
C ILE A 154 12.41 4.00 -4.11
N SER A 155 12.06 4.96 -4.95
CA SER A 155 11.54 4.70 -6.31
C SER A 155 12.58 4.03 -7.21
N GLY A 156 13.86 4.36 -7.06
CA GLY A 156 14.98 3.74 -7.78
C GLY A 156 15.19 2.27 -7.42
N MET A 157 15.02 1.90 -6.15
CA MET A 157 15.19 0.52 -5.66
C MET A 157 14.24 -0.49 -6.31
N ILE A 158 13.08 -0.03 -6.79
CA ILE A 158 12.07 -0.90 -7.42
C ILE A 158 12.31 -1.07 -8.91
N SER A 159 12.93 -0.09 -9.55
CA SER A 159 13.24 -0.14 -10.98
C SER A 159 14.42 -1.06 -11.31
N ALA A 160 15.23 -1.41 -10.32
CA ALA A 160 16.44 -2.22 -10.48
C ALA A 160 16.20 -3.73 -10.28
N LYS A 161 14.98 -4.15 -9.98
CA LYS A 161 14.55 -5.54 -9.78
C LYS A 161 13.34 -5.82 -10.66
#